data_7b4544b8de0728bb847c2e44279f9e41
#
_entry.id   7b4544b8de0728bb847c2e44279f9e41
#
_cell.length_a   1.000
_cell.length_b   1.000
_cell.length_c   1.000
_cell.angle_alpha   90.00
_cell.angle_beta   90.00
_cell.angle_gamma   90.00
#
_symmetry.space_group_name_H-M   'P 1'
#
loop_
_entity.id
_entity.type
_entity.pdbx_description
1 polymer ?
#
loop_
_entity_poly.entity_id
_entity_poly.type
_entity_poly.pdbx_seq_one_letter_code
_entity_poly.pdbx_strand_id
1 'polypeptide(L)'
;MANVVVVGSQWGDEGKGKIVDWLSERADVVVRFQGGHNAGHTLVVDGKVYKLSLLPSGVVRPGKLSIIGNGVVFDPHAFVAEVAKLKAQGVEVTPDRLKIAENTALILSLHRELDGFREDAASNSGTKIGTTRRGIGPAYEDKVGRRAVRVMDLADLETLPLKVDRLLTHHNALRRGLGHAEVTHDAILGELTSVADEILPYMDRVWKILDDKRRAGERILFEGAQGTLLDIDHGTYPFVTSSNTVAGQASAGSGVGPGAIGYVLGITKAYTTRVGEGPFPTEQKNEVGEFLGTRGHEFGVVTGRKRRCGWFDAVLVRQAVAVNGIKGIALTKLDVLDGLDEIKVCTGYRLDGEMIDYLPASQGAQARVEPVYETLEGWKGTTAGARSWNDLPAQAVKYVRYIEELIGAPVALLSTSPERDDTILVTDPFQD
;
A
#
# COMPACT_ATOMS: atom_id res chain seq x y z
N MET A 1 5.69 1.58 24.97
CA MET A 1 5.22 0.68 23.90
C MET A 1 5.27 1.43 22.59
N ALA A 2 5.86 0.84 21.59
CA ALA A 2 6.02 1.50 20.30
C ALA A 2 4.74 1.41 19.46
N ASN A 3 4.39 2.51 18.79
CA ASN A 3 3.46 2.44 17.67
C ASN A 3 4.21 1.86 16.47
N VAL A 4 3.53 1.08 15.65
CA VAL A 4 4.13 0.42 14.49
C VAL A 4 3.57 1.00 13.20
N VAL A 5 4.45 1.39 12.29
CA VAL A 5 4.09 1.77 10.92
C VAL A 5 4.55 0.67 9.96
N VAL A 6 3.63 0.13 9.19
CA VAL A 6 3.92 -0.87 8.16
C VAL A 6 3.93 -0.22 6.78
N VAL A 7 5.05 -0.35 6.06
CA VAL A 7 5.21 0.14 4.69
C VAL A 7 5.70 -0.98 3.77
N GLY A 8 5.33 -0.94 2.49
CA GLY A 8 5.98 -1.78 1.48
C GLY A 8 7.33 -1.19 1.08
N SER A 9 8.39 -2.00 1.00
CA SER A 9 9.72 -1.55 0.64
C SER A 9 9.99 -1.55 -0.86
N GLN A 10 9.10 -2.12 -1.67
CA GLN A 10 9.26 -2.32 -3.11
C GLN A 10 8.09 -1.64 -3.87
N TRP A 11 7.60 -2.23 -4.96
CA TRP A 11 6.47 -1.70 -5.76
C TRP A 11 5.09 -2.19 -5.33
N GLY A 12 4.87 -2.46 -4.05
CA GLY A 12 3.63 -3.07 -3.57
C GLY A 12 3.61 -4.59 -3.76
N ASP A 13 2.51 -5.22 -3.35
CA ASP A 13 2.32 -6.67 -3.47
C ASP A 13 3.37 -7.54 -2.74
N GLU A 14 4.06 -6.97 -1.74
CA GLU A 14 5.08 -7.65 -0.94
C GLU A 14 4.50 -8.69 0.03
N GLY A 15 3.18 -8.88 0.04
CA GLY A 15 2.53 -9.79 1.00
C GLY A 15 2.17 -9.12 2.33
N LYS A 16 1.96 -7.81 2.31
CA LYS A 16 1.59 -7.01 3.50
C LYS A 16 0.41 -7.59 4.29
N GLY A 17 -0.60 -8.13 3.59
CA GLY A 17 -1.83 -8.60 4.23
C GLY A 17 -1.60 -9.60 5.36
N LYS A 18 -0.74 -10.62 5.16
CA LYS A 18 -0.39 -11.60 6.19
C LYS A 18 0.25 -10.95 7.42
N ILE A 19 1.21 -10.08 7.21
CA ILE A 19 1.97 -9.42 8.28
C ILE A 19 1.10 -8.41 9.04
N VAL A 20 0.31 -7.63 8.32
CA VAL A 20 -0.64 -6.69 8.92
C VAL A 20 -1.72 -7.43 9.72
N ASP A 21 -2.20 -8.56 9.22
CA ASP A 21 -3.14 -9.41 9.96
C ASP A 21 -2.52 -9.91 11.28
N TRP A 22 -1.29 -10.41 11.22
CA TRP A 22 -0.56 -10.86 12.40
C TRP A 22 -0.33 -9.74 13.41
N LEU A 23 0.02 -8.52 12.95
CA LEU A 23 0.20 -7.33 13.80
C LEU A 23 -1.12 -6.78 14.33
N SER A 24 -2.20 -6.81 13.54
CA SER A 24 -3.50 -6.26 13.93
C SER A 24 -4.12 -7.00 15.12
N GLU A 25 -3.79 -8.26 15.32
CA GLU A 25 -4.19 -9.01 16.52
C GLU A 25 -3.55 -8.44 17.78
N ARG A 26 -2.33 -7.94 17.69
CA ARG A 26 -1.55 -7.37 18.79
C ARG A 26 -1.80 -5.89 19.02
N ALA A 27 -2.32 -5.19 18.03
CA ALA A 27 -2.68 -3.78 18.11
C ALA A 27 -4.02 -3.58 18.83
N ASP A 28 -4.22 -2.44 19.43
CA ASP A 28 -5.49 -2.01 20.00
C ASP A 28 -6.25 -1.12 19.00
N VAL A 29 -5.51 -0.37 18.17
CA VAL A 29 -6.02 0.50 17.11
C VAL A 29 -5.31 0.21 15.80
N VAL A 30 -6.06 0.12 14.68
CA VAL A 30 -5.50 -0.07 13.32
C VAL A 30 -5.93 1.10 12.42
N VAL A 31 -4.96 1.79 11.83
CA VAL A 31 -5.17 3.04 11.08
C VAL A 31 -4.72 2.91 9.63
N ARG A 32 -5.63 3.13 8.67
CA ARG A 32 -5.29 3.41 7.27
C ARG A 32 -5.00 4.90 7.12
N PHE A 33 -3.83 5.28 6.64
CA PHE A 33 -3.40 6.68 6.62
C PHE A 33 -3.20 7.28 5.23
N GLN A 34 -3.29 6.46 4.16
CA GLN A 34 -3.14 6.93 2.77
C GLN A 34 -3.77 5.95 1.77
N GLY A 35 -3.79 6.35 0.48
CA GLY A 35 -4.38 5.56 -0.60
C GLY A 35 -5.90 5.68 -0.62
N GLY A 36 -6.56 4.66 -1.10
CA GLY A 36 -8.01 4.57 -1.16
C GLY A 36 -8.43 3.11 -1.34
N HIS A 37 -9.55 2.86 -1.99
CA HIS A 37 -10.07 1.51 -2.25
C HIS A 37 -9.37 0.79 -3.43
N ASN A 38 -8.26 1.34 -3.94
CA ASN A 38 -7.46 0.75 -5.02
C ASN A 38 -6.49 -0.35 -4.56
N ALA A 39 -6.24 -0.47 -3.26
CA ALA A 39 -5.33 -1.46 -2.69
C ALA A 39 -6.12 -2.56 -1.98
N GLY A 40 -6.44 -3.62 -2.73
CA GLY A 40 -7.07 -4.81 -2.14
C GLY A 40 -6.08 -5.67 -1.37
N HIS A 41 -6.49 -6.16 -0.20
CA HIS A 41 -5.74 -7.18 0.55
C HIS A 41 -6.68 -8.27 1.07
N THR A 42 -6.15 -9.45 1.22
CA THR A 42 -6.88 -10.62 1.69
C THR A 42 -6.38 -11.00 3.07
N LEU A 43 -7.32 -11.19 3.99
CA LEU A 43 -7.07 -11.68 5.34
C LEU A 43 -7.73 -13.06 5.51
N VAL A 44 -7.10 -13.91 6.31
CA VAL A 44 -7.69 -15.19 6.72
C VAL A 44 -7.77 -15.20 8.24
N VAL A 45 -8.98 -15.09 8.78
CA VAL A 45 -9.23 -15.07 10.23
C VAL A 45 -10.17 -16.22 10.57
N ASP A 46 -9.75 -17.12 11.45
CA ASP A 46 -10.50 -18.31 11.87
C ASP A 46 -11.02 -19.15 10.67
N GLY A 47 -10.16 -19.33 9.65
CA GLY A 47 -10.48 -20.07 8.43
C GLY A 47 -11.41 -19.35 7.45
N LYS A 48 -11.87 -18.14 7.77
CA LYS A 48 -12.70 -17.32 6.87
C LYS A 48 -11.84 -16.33 6.10
N VAL A 49 -12.13 -16.19 4.81
CA VAL A 49 -11.42 -15.27 3.91
C VAL A 49 -12.17 -13.95 3.79
N TYR A 50 -11.49 -12.86 4.14
CA TYR A 50 -11.99 -11.49 3.99
C TYR A 50 -11.17 -10.74 2.96
N LYS A 51 -11.83 -10.14 1.98
CA LYS A 51 -11.21 -9.29 0.96
C LYS A 51 -11.57 -7.85 1.24
N LEU A 52 -10.61 -7.08 1.73
CA LEU A 52 -10.75 -5.67 2.06
C LEU A 52 -10.09 -4.80 0.99
N SER A 53 -10.63 -3.60 0.79
CA SER A 53 -10.08 -2.61 -0.15
C SER A 53 -9.88 -1.25 0.52
N LEU A 54 -10.88 -0.75 1.24
CA LEU A 54 -10.88 0.54 1.91
C LEU A 54 -10.74 0.41 3.42
N LEU A 55 -11.39 -0.58 4.01
CA LEU A 55 -11.43 -0.76 5.45
C LEU A 55 -10.09 -1.25 6.01
N PRO A 56 -9.67 -0.77 7.21
CA PRO A 56 -8.48 -1.28 7.88
C PRO A 56 -8.58 -2.75 8.25
N SER A 57 -7.45 -3.45 8.32
CA SER A 57 -7.39 -4.89 8.65
C SER A 57 -7.99 -5.23 10.02
N GLY A 58 -7.97 -4.29 10.96
CA GLY A 58 -8.54 -4.48 12.31
C GLY A 58 -10.06 -4.66 12.33
N VAL A 59 -10.78 -4.27 11.28
CA VAL A 59 -12.26 -4.30 11.26
C VAL A 59 -12.84 -5.70 11.43
N VAL A 60 -12.13 -6.73 10.96
CA VAL A 60 -12.56 -8.14 11.07
C VAL A 60 -12.24 -8.78 12.43
N ARG A 61 -11.57 -8.05 13.33
CA ARG A 61 -11.16 -8.56 14.64
C ARG A 61 -11.99 -7.95 15.77
N PRO A 62 -12.62 -8.78 16.62
CA PRO A 62 -13.37 -8.27 17.79
C PRO A 62 -12.52 -7.39 18.71
N GLY A 63 -13.12 -6.35 19.26
CA GLY A 63 -12.50 -5.48 20.28
C GLY A 63 -11.43 -4.51 19.75
N LYS A 64 -11.18 -4.45 18.44
CA LYS A 64 -10.23 -3.51 17.84
C LYS A 64 -10.96 -2.26 17.34
N LEU A 65 -10.30 -1.09 17.51
CA LEU A 65 -10.73 0.15 16.87
C LEU A 65 -10.04 0.28 15.52
N SER A 66 -10.81 0.43 14.46
CA SER A 66 -10.34 0.66 13.11
C SER A 66 -10.55 2.12 12.72
N ILE A 67 -9.57 2.72 12.05
CA ILE A 67 -9.60 4.15 11.71
C ILE A 67 -9.20 4.38 10.25
N ILE A 68 -10.00 5.17 9.55
CA ILE A 68 -9.66 5.73 8.24
C ILE A 68 -9.20 7.18 8.46
N GLY A 69 -7.91 7.43 8.26
CA GLY A 69 -7.28 8.72 8.45
C GLY A 69 -7.54 9.69 7.30
N ASN A 70 -7.27 10.97 7.57
CA ASN A 70 -7.46 12.08 6.62
C ASN A 70 -6.54 12.03 5.38
N GLY A 71 -5.51 11.20 5.41
CA GLY A 71 -4.64 10.97 4.25
C GLY A 71 -5.25 10.08 3.18
N VAL A 72 -6.28 9.31 3.51
CA VAL A 72 -7.03 8.47 2.56
C VAL A 72 -7.90 9.36 1.67
N VAL A 73 -8.11 8.95 0.41
CA VAL A 73 -9.23 9.43 -0.41
C VAL A 73 -10.33 8.38 -0.39
N PHE A 74 -11.50 8.79 0.04
CA PHE A 74 -12.57 7.92 0.53
C PHE A 74 -13.71 7.85 -0.49
N ASP A 75 -13.97 6.67 -1.02
CA ASP A 75 -15.13 6.42 -1.89
C ASP A 75 -16.33 6.01 -1.02
N PRO A 76 -17.37 6.86 -0.91
CA PRO A 76 -18.56 6.59 -0.08
C PRO A 76 -19.30 5.33 -0.47
N HIS A 77 -19.49 5.11 -1.77
CA HIS A 77 -20.23 3.95 -2.28
C HIS A 77 -19.43 2.65 -2.10
N ALA A 78 -18.12 2.70 -2.31
CA ALA A 78 -17.26 1.55 -2.04
C ALA A 78 -17.26 1.19 -0.54
N PHE A 79 -17.30 2.18 0.34
CA PHE A 79 -17.42 1.99 1.78
C PHE A 79 -18.71 1.25 2.15
N VAL A 80 -19.85 1.77 1.72
CA VAL A 80 -21.18 1.17 2.00
C VAL A 80 -21.22 -0.28 1.51
N ALA A 81 -20.74 -0.53 0.28
CA ALA A 81 -20.70 -1.87 -0.29
C ALA A 81 -19.78 -2.82 0.49
N GLU A 82 -18.60 -2.35 0.93
CA GLU A 82 -17.66 -3.16 1.69
C GLU A 82 -18.17 -3.47 3.09
N VAL A 83 -18.80 -2.49 3.77
CA VAL A 83 -19.46 -2.69 5.06
C VAL A 83 -20.61 -3.70 4.95
N ALA A 84 -21.48 -3.58 3.94
CA ALA A 84 -22.58 -4.52 3.71
C ALA A 84 -22.06 -5.95 3.49
N LYS A 85 -20.99 -6.11 2.72
CA LYS A 85 -20.33 -7.40 2.48
C LYS A 85 -19.79 -8.02 3.76
N LEU A 86 -19.14 -7.24 4.61
CA LEU A 86 -18.60 -7.72 5.88
C LEU A 86 -19.73 -8.11 6.86
N LYS A 87 -20.78 -7.30 6.95
CA LYS A 87 -21.98 -7.63 7.76
C LYS A 87 -22.61 -8.95 7.31
N ALA A 88 -22.71 -9.19 6.00
CA ALA A 88 -23.20 -10.47 5.44
C ALA A 88 -22.30 -11.67 5.79
N GLN A 89 -21.01 -11.44 6.07
CA GLN A 89 -20.05 -12.45 6.55
C GLN A 89 -20.05 -12.62 8.08
N GLY A 90 -20.91 -11.87 8.80
CA GLY A 90 -21.04 -11.92 10.27
C GLY A 90 -20.06 -11.01 11.01
N VAL A 91 -19.42 -10.06 10.32
CA VAL A 91 -18.54 -9.06 10.96
C VAL A 91 -19.38 -7.89 11.44
N GLU A 92 -19.25 -7.55 12.72
CA GLU A 92 -19.89 -6.37 13.30
C GLU A 92 -19.09 -5.12 12.94
N VAL A 93 -19.67 -4.26 12.07
CA VAL A 93 -19.09 -2.96 11.70
C VAL A 93 -20.01 -1.87 12.22
N THR A 94 -19.61 -1.25 13.33
CA THR A 94 -20.36 -0.20 14.03
C THR A 94 -19.55 1.08 14.19
N PRO A 95 -20.21 2.23 14.40
CA PRO A 95 -19.53 3.50 14.67
C PRO A 95 -18.58 3.49 15.88
N ASP A 96 -18.79 2.62 16.85
CA ASP A 96 -17.89 2.49 18.01
C ASP A 96 -16.58 1.77 17.67
N ARG A 97 -16.59 0.95 16.60
CA ARG A 97 -15.45 0.13 16.20
C ARG A 97 -14.75 0.62 14.94
N LEU A 98 -15.37 1.52 14.20
CA LEU A 98 -14.81 2.12 12.98
C LEU A 98 -15.03 3.63 13.01
N LYS A 99 -13.95 4.38 12.77
CA LYS A 99 -13.99 5.84 12.68
C LYS A 99 -13.40 6.32 11.36
N ILE A 100 -13.96 7.40 10.83
CA ILE A 100 -13.50 8.08 9.62
C ILE A 100 -13.16 9.53 10.00
N ALA A 101 -11.97 9.99 9.63
CA ALA A 101 -11.57 11.35 9.89
C ALA A 101 -12.51 12.35 9.19
N GLU A 102 -13.04 13.31 9.94
CA GLU A 102 -13.98 14.32 9.44
C GLU A 102 -13.46 15.08 8.21
N ASN A 103 -12.15 15.28 8.14
CA ASN A 103 -11.46 16.01 7.07
C ASN A 103 -10.94 15.14 5.90
N THR A 104 -11.39 13.90 5.79
CA THR A 104 -11.05 12.99 4.67
C THR A 104 -11.72 13.42 3.38
N ALA A 105 -10.96 13.51 2.28
CA ALA A 105 -11.49 13.88 0.96
C ALA A 105 -12.27 12.74 0.32
N LEU A 106 -13.39 13.05 -0.34
CA LEU A 106 -14.26 12.09 -1.00
C LEU A 106 -13.84 11.82 -2.44
N ILE A 107 -14.01 10.58 -2.88
CA ILE A 107 -14.00 10.17 -4.28
C ILE A 107 -15.45 10.15 -4.77
N LEU A 108 -15.70 10.82 -5.88
CA LEU A 108 -17.02 10.89 -6.51
C LEU A 108 -16.98 10.22 -7.90
N SER A 109 -18.14 10.01 -8.49
CA SER A 109 -18.28 9.43 -9.83
C SER A 109 -17.44 10.17 -10.87
N LEU A 110 -17.44 11.51 -10.83
CA LEU A 110 -16.66 12.34 -11.75
C LEU A 110 -15.14 12.10 -11.67
N HIS A 111 -14.61 11.72 -10.52
CA HIS A 111 -13.19 11.37 -10.36
C HIS A 111 -12.87 10.05 -11.08
N ARG A 112 -13.74 9.04 -10.94
CA ARG A 112 -13.58 7.75 -11.61
C ARG A 112 -13.65 7.88 -13.13
N GLU A 113 -14.61 8.68 -13.61
CA GLU A 113 -14.76 8.96 -15.04
C GLU A 113 -13.53 9.68 -15.59
N LEU A 114 -13.04 10.73 -14.91
CA LEU A 114 -11.84 11.48 -15.33
C LEU A 114 -10.60 10.60 -15.36
N ASP A 115 -10.41 9.72 -14.37
CA ASP A 115 -9.33 8.74 -14.36
C ASP A 115 -9.40 7.78 -15.56
N GLY A 116 -10.62 7.33 -15.90
CA GLY A 116 -10.89 6.54 -17.10
C GLY A 116 -10.55 7.28 -18.39
N PHE A 117 -11.04 8.50 -18.58
CA PHE A 117 -10.81 9.32 -19.78
C PHE A 117 -9.32 9.58 -20.03
N ARG A 118 -8.57 9.90 -18.97
CA ARG A 118 -7.12 10.12 -19.04
C ARG A 118 -6.37 8.86 -19.44
N GLU A 119 -6.72 7.73 -18.86
CA GLU A 119 -6.07 6.45 -19.14
C GLU A 119 -6.37 5.94 -20.56
N ASP A 120 -7.58 6.20 -21.08
CA ASP A 120 -7.96 5.88 -22.46
C ASP A 120 -7.23 6.77 -23.47
N ALA A 121 -7.15 8.07 -23.20
CA ALA A 121 -6.39 9.00 -24.02
C ALA A 121 -4.88 8.65 -24.03
N ALA A 122 -4.32 8.32 -22.87
CA ALA A 122 -2.92 7.93 -22.71
C ALA A 122 -2.59 6.60 -23.41
N SER A 123 -3.55 5.68 -23.51
CA SER A 123 -3.37 4.44 -24.25
C SER A 123 -3.11 4.67 -25.74
N ASN A 124 -3.69 5.72 -26.32
CA ASN A 124 -3.51 6.08 -27.71
C ASN A 124 -2.18 6.80 -28.00
N SER A 125 -1.59 7.44 -26.98
CA SER A 125 -0.32 8.21 -27.09
C SER A 125 0.91 7.48 -26.58
N GLY A 126 0.76 6.25 -26.07
CA GLY A 126 1.87 5.49 -25.48
C GLY A 126 2.37 6.02 -24.13
N THR A 127 1.59 6.87 -23.46
CA THR A 127 1.96 7.46 -22.15
C THR A 127 1.16 6.88 -20.98
N LYS A 128 0.61 5.68 -21.17
CA LYS A 128 -0.21 4.98 -20.19
C LYS A 128 0.54 4.73 -18.88
N ILE A 129 -0.10 5.06 -17.75
CA ILE A 129 0.42 4.79 -16.41
C ILE A 129 -0.02 3.40 -15.92
N GLY A 130 -1.21 2.95 -16.28
CA GLY A 130 -1.80 1.69 -15.86
C GLY A 130 -2.60 1.83 -14.56
N THR A 131 -3.36 2.92 -14.41
CA THR A 131 -4.16 3.17 -13.22
C THR A 131 -5.24 2.12 -13.00
N THR A 132 -5.80 2.09 -11.79
CA THR A 132 -6.92 1.20 -11.44
C THR A 132 -8.27 1.76 -11.89
N ARG A 133 -8.33 2.98 -12.46
CA ARG A 133 -9.54 3.72 -12.87
C ARG A 133 -10.54 3.91 -11.72
N ARG A 134 -10.04 4.07 -10.49
CA ARG A 134 -10.87 4.26 -9.30
C ARG A 134 -10.95 5.71 -8.82
N GLY A 135 -10.42 6.64 -9.61
CA GLY A 135 -10.49 8.07 -9.32
C GLY A 135 -9.54 8.54 -8.22
N ILE A 136 -8.54 7.74 -7.86
CA ILE A 136 -7.59 8.06 -6.79
C ILE A 136 -6.81 9.32 -7.11
N GLY A 137 -6.18 9.38 -8.29
CA GLY A 137 -5.39 10.54 -8.75
C GLY A 137 -6.21 11.82 -8.77
N PRO A 138 -7.33 11.87 -9.49
CA PRO A 138 -8.19 13.05 -9.54
C PRO A 138 -8.69 13.52 -8.17
N ALA A 139 -8.98 12.60 -7.23
CA ALA A 139 -9.39 12.98 -5.87
C ALA A 139 -8.23 13.61 -5.06
N TYR A 140 -6.99 13.12 -5.21
CA TYR A 140 -5.82 13.77 -4.63
C TYR A 140 -5.53 15.13 -5.27
N GLU A 141 -5.69 15.28 -6.60
CA GLU A 141 -5.60 16.58 -7.29
C GLU A 141 -6.59 17.59 -6.69
N ASP A 142 -7.81 17.19 -6.43
CA ASP A 142 -8.83 18.05 -5.83
C ASP A 142 -8.50 18.39 -4.39
N LYS A 143 -7.96 17.44 -3.62
CA LYS A 143 -7.50 17.66 -2.24
C LYS A 143 -6.43 18.76 -2.20
N VAL A 144 -5.37 18.66 -2.99
CA VAL A 144 -4.29 19.67 -3.02
C VAL A 144 -4.71 20.93 -3.74
N GLY A 145 -5.64 20.84 -4.70
CA GLY A 145 -6.31 21.97 -5.37
C GLY A 145 -7.32 22.72 -4.49
N ARG A 146 -7.56 22.25 -3.27
CA ARG A 146 -8.45 22.86 -2.25
C ARG A 146 -9.89 23.01 -2.72
N ARG A 147 -10.38 22.04 -3.53
CA ARG A 147 -11.76 21.99 -4.04
C ARG A 147 -12.47 20.66 -3.71
N ALA A 148 -11.77 19.73 -3.04
CA ALA A 148 -12.37 18.47 -2.63
C ALA A 148 -13.55 18.69 -1.67
N VAL A 149 -14.59 17.91 -1.84
CA VAL A 149 -15.63 17.69 -0.82
C VAL A 149 -15.07 16.72 0.20
N ARG A 150 -15.29 16.97 1.50
CA ARG A 150 -14.79 16.16 2.61
C ARG A 150 -15.96 15.52 3.35
N VAL A 151 -15.66 14.51 4.17
CA VAL A 151 -16.69 13.79 4.96
C VAL A 151 -17.52 14.76 5.82
N MET A 152 -16.88 15.74 6.49
CA MET A 152 -17.59 16.74 7.31
C MET A 152 -18.57 17.60 6.51
N ASP A 153 -18.35 17.77 5.20
CA ASP A 153 -19.21 18.60 4.36
C ASP A 153 -20.60 17.95 4.14
N LEU A 154 -20.69 16.62 4.31
CA LEU A 154 -21.97 15.90 4.26
C LEU A 154 -22.92 16.30 5.40
N ALA A 155 -22.39 16.80 6.52
CA ALA A 155 -23.18 17.29 7.64
C ALA A 155 -23.62 18.76 7.50
N ASP A 156 -23.04 19.49 6.53
CA ASP A 156 -23.27 20.91 6.31
C ASP A 156 -24.01 21.13 4.98
N LEU A 157 -25.30 20.80 4.99
CA LEU A 157 -26.16 20.90 3.79
C LEU A 157 -26.37 22.34 3.31
N GLU A 158 -26.08 23.36 4.12
CA GLU A 158 -26.21 24.76 3.74
C GLU A 158 -25.06 25.17 2.80
N THR A 159 -23.82 24.77 3.14
CA THR A 159 -22.63 25.15 2.34
C THR A 159 -22.24 24.12 1.29
N LEU A 160 -22.73 22.87 1.38
CA LEU A 160 -22.41 21.81 0.44
C LEU A 160 -22.67 22.17 -1.01
N PRO A 161 -23.79 22.83 -1.41
CA PRO A 161 -24.03 23.24 -2.79
C PRO A 161 -22.93 24.13 -3.36
N LEU A 162 -22.43 25.09 -2.58
CA LEU A 162 -21.35 25.99 -3.02
C LEU A 162 -20.02 25.24 -3.24
N LYS A 163 -19.76 24.18 -2.46
CA LYS A 163 -18.58 23.34 -2.63
C LYS A 163 -18.69 22.49 -3.90
N VAL A 164 -19.89 21.98 -4.18
CA VAL A 164 -20.18 21.26 -5.43
C VAL A 164 -20.00 22.17 -6.64
N ASP A 165 -20.51 23.42 -6.63
CA ASP A 165 -20.31 24.40 -7.70
C ASP A 165 -18.83 24.65 -7.98
N ARG A 166 -18.04 24.86 -6.92
CA ARG A 166 -16.59 25.06 -7.04
C ARG A 166 -15.88 23.85 -7.65
N LEU A 167 -16.27 22.65 -7.27
CA LEU A 167 -15.75 21.39 -7.80
C LEU A 167 -16.10 21.28 -9.30
N LEU A 168 -17.36 21.48 -9.66
CA LEU A 168 -17.88 21.36 -11.01
C LEU A 168 -17.33 22.42 -11.97
N THR A 169 -17.07 23.65 -11.51
CA THR A 169 -16.39 24.69 -12.32
C THR A 169 -15.09 24.14 -12.92
N HIS A 170 -14.28 23.43 -12.12
CA HIS A 170 -13.03 22.82 -12.59
C HIS A 170 -13.28 21.59 -13.47
N HIS A 171 -14.07 20.64 -12.97
CA HIS A 171 -14.29 19.36 -13.67
C HIS A 171 -15.00 19.53 -15.00
N ASN A 172 -16.01 20.41 -15.09
CA ASN A 172 -16.73 20.65 -16.32
C ASN A 172 -15.88 21.38 -17.37
N ALA A 173 -14.95 22.26 -16.94
CA ALA A 173 -13.97 22.85 -17.85
C ALA A 173 -13.03 21.77 -18.45
N LEU A 174 -12.55 20.81 -17.65
CA LEU A 174 -11.76 19.68 -18.13
C LEU A 174 -12.56 18.78 -19.06
N ARG A 175 -13.79 18.45 -18.68
CA ARG A 175 -14.67 17.56 -19.47
C ARG A 175 -14.95 18.16 -20.85
N ARG A 176 -15.26 19.47 -20.94
CA ARG A 176 -15.40 20.16 -22.23
C ARG A 176 -14.13 20.08 -23.07
N GLY A 177 -12.97 20.34 -22.44
CA GLY A 177 -11.66 20.24 -23.11
C GLY A 177 -11.32 18.85 -23.64
N LEU A 178 -11.82 17.81 -22.98
CA LEU A 178 -11.65 16.42 -23.38
C LEU A 178 -12.78 15.89 -24.28
N GLY A 179 -13.77 16.73 -24.64
CA GLY A 179 -14.89 16.33 -25.51
C GLY A 179 -15.97 15.49 -24.82
N HIS A 180 -16.08 15.57 -23.50
CA HIS A 180 -17.08 14.84 -22.70
C HIS A 180 -18.19 15.75 -22.18
N ALA A 181 -19.38 15.19 -21.96
CA ALA A 181 -20.53 15.91 -21.40
C ALA A 181 -20.23 16.43 -19.99
N GLU A 182 -20.79 17.56 -19.64
CA GLU A 182 -20.73 18.14 -18.30
C GLU A 182 -21.55 17.30 -17.31
N VAL A 183 -21.16 17.34 -16.04
CA VAL A 183 -21.91 16.77 -14.93
C VAL A 183 -22.73 17.86 -14.29
N THR A 184 -23.99 17.60 -13.99
CA THR A 184 -24.88 18.57 -13.37
C THR A 184 -24.64 18.67 -11.86
N HIS A 185 -24.97 19.84 -11.32
CA HIS A 185 -24.91 20.10 -9.88
C HIS A 185 -25.79 19.10 -9.12
N ASP A 186 -27.04 18.87 -9.55
CA ASP A 186 -27.98 18.00 -8.89
C ASP A 186 -27.53 16.53 -8.89
N ALA A 187 -26.82 16.09 -9.92
CA ALA A 187 -26.28 14.74 -9.98
C ALA A 187 -25.25 14.50 -8.86
N ILE A 188 -24.32 15.44 -8.66
CA ILE A 188 -23.30 15.31 -7.60
C ILE A 188 -23.91 15.52 -6.22
N LEU A 189 -24.81 16.48 -6.06
CA LEU A 189 -25.48 16.70 -4.79
C LEU A 189 -26.33 15.48 -4.39
N GLY A 190 -27.05 14.88 -5.35
CA GLY A 190 -27.78 13.65 -5.15
C GLY A 190 -26.89 12.45 -4.79
N GLU A 191 -25.73 12.31 -5.45
CA GLU A 191 -24.72 11.30 -5.13
C GLU A 191 -24.27 11.43 -3.66
N LEU A 192 -23.92 12.65 -3.21
CA LEU A 192 -23.44 12.92 -1.87
C LEU A 192 -24.51 12.70 -0.78
N THR A 193 -25.71 13.21 -1.00
CA THR A 193 -26.82 13.10 -0.05
C THR A 193 -27.33 11.67 0.10
N SER A 194 -27.26 10.86 -0.97
CA SER A 194 -27.72 9.47 -0.95
C SER A 194 -26.95 8.56 0.02
N VAL A 195 -25.72 8.93 0.40
CA VAL A 195 -24.83 8.14 1.27
C VAL A 195 -24.54 8.79 2.62
N ALA A 196 -24.97 10.04 2.81
CA ALA A 196 -24.62 10.83 3.99
C ALA A 196 -25.02 10.14 5.30
N ASP A 197 -26.26 9.64 5.40
CA ASP A 197 -26.78 8.98 6.61
C ASP A 197 -26.05 7.69 6.97
N GLU A 198 -25.44 7.02 5.98
CA GLU A 198 -24.67 5.80 6.20
C GLU A 198 -23.23 6.08 6.65
N ILE A 199 -22.70 7.27 6.34
CA ILE A 199 -21.29 7.64 6.59
C ILE A 199 -21.14 8.49 7.84
N LEU A 200 -22.03 9.48 8.05
CA LEU A 200 -21.91 10.46 9.14
C LEU A 200 -21.80 9.84 10.53
N PRO A 201 -22.45 8.70 10.85
CA PRO A 201 -22.28 8.06 12.16
C PRO A 201 -20.84 7.62 12.47
N TYR A 202 -20.03 7.36 11.44
CA TYR A 202 -18.61 6.95 11.58
C TYR A 202 -17.65 8.14 11.64
N MET A 203 -18.09 9.35 11.29
CA MET A 203 -17.27 10.55 11.27
C MET A 203 -16.82 10.95 12.69
N ASP A 204 -15.52 11.25 12.84
CA ASP A 204 -15.00 11.71 14.13
C ASP A 204 -13.70 12.51 13.97
N ARG A 205 -13.26 13.15 15.07
CA ARG A 205 -11.98 13.86 15.19
C ARG A 205 -10.85 12.86 15.45
N VAL A 206 -10.44 12.18 14.40
CA VAL A 206 -9.46 11.08 14.44
C VAL A 206 -8.15 11.48 15.13
N TRP A 207 -7.62 12.69 14.85
CA TRP A 207 -6.39 13.17 15.49
C TRP A 207 -6.50 13.18 17.02
N LYS A 208 -7.68 13.54 17.54
CA LYS A 208 -7.92 13.57 18.99
C LYS A 208 -8.02 12.16 19.56
N ILE A 209 -8.78 11.29 18.90
CA ILE A 209 -8.90 9.89 19.30
C ILE A 209 -7.52 9.24 19.38
N LEU A 210 -6.68 9.44 18.38
CA LEU A 210 -5.34 8.85 18.32
C LEU A 210 -4.41 9.42 19.40
N ASP A 211 -4.51 10.71 19.74
CA ASP A 211 -3.74 11.29 20.84
C ASP A 211 -4.18 10.72 22.20
N ASP A 212 -5.50 10.60 22.43
CA ASP A 212 -6.06 10.01 23.64
C ASP A 212 -5.62 8.54 23.79
N LYS A 213 -5.70 7.74 22.72
CA LYS A 213 -5.26 6.33 22.70
C LYS A 213 -3.76 6.18 22.97
N ARG A 214 -2.94 7.03 22.31
CA ARG A 214 -1.49 7.06 22.53
C ARG A 214 -1.14 7.41 23.98
N ARG A 215 -1.81 8.39 24.59
CA ARG A 215 -1.61 8.78 25.99
C ARG A 215 -2.03 7.69 26.96
N ALA A 216 -3.03 6.91 26.60
CA ALA A 216 -3.46 5.73 27.35
C ALA A 216 -2.48 4.55 27.24
N GLY A 217 -1.43 4.65 26.40
CA GLY A 217 -0.45 3.59 26.19
C GLY A 217 -0.94 2.46 25.29
N GLU A 218 -2.03 2.68 24.54
CA GLU A 218 -2.54 1.71 23.59
C GLU A 218 -1.62 1.57 22.37
N ARG A 219 -1.56 0.36 21.81
CA ARG A 219 -0.72 0.02 20.66
C ARG A 219 -1.44 0.38 19.36
N ILE A 220 -0.85 1.29 18.60
CA ILE A 220 -1.40 1.76 17.33
C ILE A 220 -0.59 1.15 16.18
N LEU A 221 -1.29 0.48 15.26
CA LEU A 221 -0.76 -0.02 14.00
C LEU A 221 -1.18 0.91 12.87
N PHE A 222 -0.23 1.54 12.21
CA PHE A 222 -0.47 2.31 10.99
C PHE A 222 -0.22 1.42 9.78
N GLU A 223 -1.28 1.12 9.07
CA GLU A 223 -1.31 0.23 7.91
C GLU A 223 -1.14 1.02 6.61
N GLY A 224 0.05 0.92 6.00
CA GLY A 224 0.32 1.49 4.68
C GLY A 224 -0.23 0.63 3.55
N ALA A 225 -0.54 1.28 2.44
CA ALA A 225 -0.91 0.65 1.18
C ALA A 225 0.17 0.90 0.12
N GLN A 226 0.17 0.15 -0.98
CA GLN A 226 1.17 0.19 -2.05
C GLN A 226 2.60 -0.12 -1.52
N GLY A 227 3.62 0.58 -2.00
CA GLY A 227 5.00 0.42 -1.59
C GLY A 227 5.82 1.68 -1.88
N THR A 228 6.99 1.80 -1.26
CA THR A 228 7.86 2.99 -1.32
C THR A 228 8.21 3.41 -2.75
N LEU A 229 8.42 2.43 -3.64
CA LEU A 229 8.77 2.72 -5.03
C LEU A 229 7.57 3.17 -5.90
N LEU A 230 6.36 3.17 -5.31
CA LEU A 230 5.15 3.77 -5.86
C LEU A 230 4.79 5.11 -5.21
N ASP A 231 5.60 5.63 -4.29
CA ASP A 231 5.41 6.94 -3.67
C ASP A 231 5.46 8.07 -4.71
N ILE A 232 4.58 9.06 -4.57
CA ILE A 232 4.46 10.16 -5.54
C ILE A 232 5.76 10.98 -5.65
N ASP A 233 6.52 11.12 -4.56
CA ASP A 233 7.74 11.93 -4.51
C ASP A 233 9.02 11.06 -4.63
N HIS A 234 9.03 9.90 -3.98
CA HIS A 234 10.22 9.05 -3.83
C HIS A 234 10.22 7.82 -4.73
N GLY A 235 9.12 7.57 -5.44
CA GLY A 235 8.97 6.42 -6.33
C GLY A 235 9.49 6.66 -7.75
N THR A 236 9.20 5.69 -8.62
CA THR A 236 9.60 5.71 -10.03
C THR A 236 8.64 6.53 -10.88
N TYR A 237 8.57 7.83 -10.61
CA TYR A 237 7.69 8.77 -11.31
C TYR A 237 7.89 8.76 -12.83
N PRO A 238 6.83 8.80 -13.69
CA PRO A 238 5.42 8.98 -13.32
C PRO A 238 4.66 7.68 -13.03
N PHE A 239 5.32 6.53 -13.03
CA PHE A 239 4.70 5.21 -12.81
C PHE A 239 4.57 4.91 -11.31
N VAL A 240 3.76 5.73 -10.63
CA VAL A 240 3.56 5.76 -9.17
C VAL A 240 2.07 5.92 -8.84
N THR A 241 1.73 5.76 -7.56
CA THR A 241 0.41 6.18 -7.04
C THR A 241 0.39 7.69 -6.77
N SER A 242 -0.78 8.28 -6.57
CA SER A 242 -0.93 9.72 -6.35
C SER A 242 -0.84 10.12 -4.86
N SER A 243 -0.36 9.24 -4.01
CA SER A 243 -0.18 9.50 -2.58
C SER A 243 1.25 9.26 -2.12
N ASN A 244 1.63 9.86 -1.00
CA ASN A 244 2.81 9.45 -0.28
C ASN A 244 2.56 8.11 0.41
N THR A 245 3.42 7.12 0.13
CA THR A 245 3.35 5.77 0.69
C THR A 245 4.40 5.53 1.78
N VAL A 246 5.26 6.52 2.01
CA VAL A 246 6.34 6.48 2.99
C VAL A 246 5.82 6.59 4.42
N ALA A 247 6.60 6.11 5.39
CA ALA A 247 6.21 6.04 6.80
C ALA A 247 5.84 7.42 7.41
N GLY A 248 6.50 8.49 6.96
CA GLY A 248 6.19 9.87 7.39
C GLY A 248 4.75 10.28 7.12
N GLN A 249 4.10 9.70 6.12
CA GLN A 249 2.70 9.95 5.81
C GLN A 249 1.74 9.44 6.90
N ALA A 250 2.14 8.48 7.73
CA ALA A 250 1.33 8.04 8.86
C ALA A 250 1.03 9.20 9.82
N SER A 251 2.00 10.09 10.04
CA SER A 251 1.80 11.31 10.83
C SER A 251 0.82 12.28 10.16
N ALA A 252 1.12 12.73 8.94
CA ALA A 252 0.28 13.70 8.23
C ALA A 252 -1.12 13.15 7.88
N GLY A 253 -1.19 11.86 7.52
CA GLY A 253 -2.41 11.20 7.05
C GLY A 253 -3.35 10.71 8.15
N SER A 254 -2.96 10.79 9.41
CA SER A 254 -3.81 10.46 10.56
C SER A 254 -3.91 11.57 11.61
N GLY A 255 -3.08 12.62 11.49
CA GLY A 255 -3.09 13.77 12.37
C GLY A 255 -2.34 13.55 13.68
N VAL A 256 -1.45 12.55 13.76
CA VAL A 256 -0.55 12.38 14.91
C VAL A 256 0.77 13.14 14.70
N GLY A 257 1.41 13.57 15.76
CA GLY A 257 2.74 14.19 15.65
C GLY A 257 3.81 13.19 15.16
N PRO A 258 4.88 13.63 14.47
CA PRO A 258 5.91 12.73 13.94
C PRO A 258 6.60 11.88 15.01
N GLY A 259 6.72 12.39 16.23
CA GLY A 259 7.25 11.63 17.38
C GLY A 259 6.34 10.50 17.88
N ALA A 260 5.12 10.36 17.36
CA ALA A 260 4.24 9.23 17.65
C ALA A 260 4.59 7.98 16.81
N ILE A 261 5.41 8.12 15.75
CA ILE A 261 5.89 7.01 14.96
C ILE A 261 7.03 6.34 15.73
N GLY A 262 6.80 5.12 16.22
CA GLY A 262 7.78 4.34 16.97
C GLY A 262 8.62 3.44 16.08
N TYR A 263 8.13 2.27 15.76
CA TYR A 263 8.81 1.28 14.94
C TYR A 263 8.30 1.33 13.50
N VAL A 264 9.18 1.46 12.53
CA VAL A 264 8.83 1.33 11.11
C VAL A 264 9.25 -0.06 10.63
N LEU A 265 8.27 -0.86 10.23
CA LEU A 265 8.46 -2.20 9.66
C LEU A 265 8.30 -2.14 8.14
N GLY A 266 9.38 -2.47 7.42
CA GLY A 266 9.37 -2.61 5.96
C GLY A 266 8.92 -4.01 5.55
N ILE A 267 7.88 -4.15 4.75
CA ILE A 267 7.55 -5.45 4.16
C ILE A 267 8.32 -5.60 2.85
N THR A 268 9.10 -6.65 2.77
CA THR A 268 10.04 -6.88 1.67
C THR A 268 9.89 -8.31 1.16
N LYS A 269 9.71 -8.49 -0.13
CA LYS A 269 9.68 -9.82 -0.75
C LYS A 269 11.11 -10.28 -1.03
N ALA A 270 11.38 -11.57 -0.87
CA ALA A 270 12.70 -12.17 -1.12
C ALA A 270 13.16 -12.11 -2.60
N TYR A 271 12.32 -11.62 -3.48
CA TYR A 271 12.59 -11.24 -4.86
C TYR A 271 11.77 -9.98 -5.18
N THR A 272 11.81 -9.48 -6.41
CA THR A 272 11.11 -8.25 -6.75
C THR A 272 9.97 -8.53 -7.71
N THR A 273 8.83 -7.84 -7.50
CA THR A 273 7.71 -7.87 -8.45
C THR A 273 7.20 -6.46 -8.72
N ARG A 274 6.64 -6.27 -9.93
CA ARG A 274 6.00 -5.02 -10.31
C ARG A 274 4.74 -5.27 -11.14
N VAL A 275 3.70 -4.49 -10.91
CA VAL A 275 2.51 -4.42 -11.76
C VAL A 275 2.59 -3.18 -12.63
N GLY A 276 2.19 -3.30 -13.90
CA GLY A 276 2.12 -2.17 -14.84
C GLY A 276 3.46 -1.77 -15.44
N GLU A 277 3.47 -0.57 -15.98
CA GLU A 277 4.58 -0.01 -16.72
C GLU A 277 5.67 0.58 -15.82
N GLY A 278 6.73 1.07 -16.42
CA GLY A 278 7.83 1.76 -15.75
C GLY A 278 9.08 0.91 -15.53
N PRO A 279 10.14 1.49 -14.97
CA PRO A 279 11.45 0.86 -14.87
C PRO A 279 11.42 -0.33 -13.90
N PHE A 280 12.17 -1.37 -14.24
CA PHE A 280 12.38 -2.53 -13.42
C PHE A 280 13.78 -3.11 -13.71
N PRO A 281 14.84 -2.58 -13.11
CA PRO A 281 16.21 -2.94 -13.48
C PRO A 281 16.52 -4.43 -13.38
N THR A 282 15.98 -5.10 -12.38
CA THR A 282 16.24 -6.54 -12.13
C THR A 282 15.24 -7.48 -12.78
N GLU A 283 14.34 -6.99 -13.65
CA GLU A 283 13.32 -7.81 -14.32
C GLU A 283 13.93 -8.98 -15.08
N GLN A 284 13.32 -10.15 -14.93
CA GLN A 284 13.72 -11.36 -15.63
C GLN A 284 12.65 -11.76 -16.67
N LYS A 285 12.97 -11.57 -17.95
CA LYS A 285 12.09 -11.94 -19.09
C LYS A 285 12.45 -13.30 -19.66
N ASN A 286 12.78 -14.25 -18.78
CA ASN A 286 13.29 -15.57 -19.10
C ASN A 286 12.65 -16.63 -18.19
N GLU A 287 13.16 -17.85 -18.21
CA GLU A 287 12.68 -18.97 -17.41
C GLU A 287 12.66 -18.69 -15.89
N VAL A 288 13.61 -17.88 -15.40
CA VAL A 288 13.64 -17.48 -13.99
C VAL A 288 12.42 -16.60 -13.65
N GLY A 289 12.10 -15.62 -14.49
CA GLY A 289 10.91 -14.79 -14.29
C GLY A 289 9.62 -15.60 -14.33
N GLU A 290 9.52 -16.59 -15.22
CA GLU A 290 8.38 -17.50 -15.28
C GLU A 290 8.31 -18.41 -14.03
N PHE A 291 9.44 -18.91 -13.56
CA PHE A 291 9.54 -19.71 -12.33
C PHE A 291 9.04 -18.90 -11.12
N LEU A 292 9.57 -17.70 -10.90
CA LEU A 292 9.17 -16.81 -9.82
C LEU A 292 7.67 -16.46 -9.90
N GLY A 293 7.18 -16.14 -11.11
CA GLY A 293 5.78 -15.79 -11.35
C GLY A 293 4.81 -16.92 -11.04
N THR A 294 5.14 -18.13 -11.49
CA THR A 294 4.29 -19.33 -11.33
C THR A 294 4.30 -19.79 -9.88
N ARG A 295 5.49 -19.97 -9.31
CA ARG A 295 5.64 -20.47 -7.94
C ARG A 295 5.16 -19.47 -6.90
N GLY A 296 5.41 -18.17 -7.15
CA GLY A 296 4.94 -17.09 -6.29
C GLY A 296 3.45 -16.77 -6.44
N HIS A 297 2.73 -17.39 -7.38
CA HIS A 297 1.35 -17.03 -7.73
C HIS A 297 1.21 -15.53 -7.99
N GLU A 298 2.13 -14.98 -8.80
CA GLU A 298 2.25 -13.53 -9.00
C GLU A 298 1.22 -13.01 -10.02
N PHE A 299 -0.03 -12.95 -9.55
CA PHE A 299 -1.18 -12.39 -10.27
C PHE A 299 -1.90 -11.36 -9.40
N GLY A 300 -2.37 -10.29 -10.02
CA GLY A 300 -3.12 -9.24 -9.33
C GLY A 300 -4.45 -9.77 -8.81
N VAL A 301 -4.70 -9.63 -7.50
CA VAL A 301 -5.93 -10.13 -6.83
C VAL A 301 -7.21 -9.52 -7.42
N VAL A 302 -7.15 -8.26 -7.87
CA VAL A 302 -8.31 -7.52 -8.41
C VAL A 302 -8.40 -7.62 -9.92
N THR A 303 -7.27 -7.54 -10.62
CA THR A 303 -7.22 -7.42 -12.08
C THR A 303 -6.86 -8.72 -12.78
N GLY A 304 -6.39 -9.74 -12.07
CA GLY A 304 -5.85 -10.97 -12.63
C GLY A 304 -4.57 -10.79 -13.48
N ARG A 305 -4.03 -9.56 -13.56
CA ARG A 305 -2.85 -9.27 -14.38
C ARG A 305 -1.62 -9.97 -13.80
N LYS A 306 -0.83 -10.59 -14.68
CA LYS A 306 0.46 -11.18 -14.32
C LYS A 306 1.42 -10.08 -13.88
N ARG A 307 2.09 -10.29 -12.75
CA ARG A 307 3.15 -9.41 -12.28
C ARG A 307 4.45 -9.70 -13.02
N ARG A 308 5.20 -8.68 -13.32
CA ARG A 308 6.59 -8.76 -13.76
C ARG A 308 7.43 -9.22 -12.58
N CYS A 309 8.35 -10.15 -12.77
CA CYS A 309 9.19 -10.72 -11.71
C CYS A 309 10.67 -10.49 -12.02
N GLY A 310 11.46 -10.33 -10.96
CA GLY A 310 12.89 -10.13 -11.07
C GLY A 310 13.64 -10.49 -9.79
N TRP A 311 14.96 -10.47 -9.85
CA TRP A 311 15.81 -10.72 -8.70
C TRP A 311 15.64 -9.65 -7.62
N PHE A 312 16.04 -9.98 -6.40
CA PHE A 312 16.06 -9.03 -5.29
C PHE A 312 16.97 -7.85 -5.62
N ASP A 313 16.46 -6.65 -5.41
CA ASP A 313 17.15 -5.38 -5.68
C ASP A 313 17.50 -4.70 -4.36
N ALA A 314 18.73 -4.92 -3.90
CA ALA A 314 19.19 -4.35 -2.64
C ALA A 314 19.39 -2.83 -2.71
N VAL A 315 19.65 -2.27 -3.90
CA VAL A 315 19.76 -0.82 -4.09
C VAL A 315 18.47 -0.11 -3.77
N LEU A 316 17.37 -0.59 -4.35
CA LEU A 316 16.03 -0.02 -4.15
C LEU A 316 15.51 -0.24 -2.73
N VAL A 317 15.77 -1.41 -2.14
CA VAL A 317 15.35 -1.68 -0.75
C VAL A 317 16.16 -0.84 0.23
N ARG A 318 17.46 -0.64 0.02
CA ARG A 318 18.29 0.26 0.82
C ARG A 318 17.79 1.71 0.77
N GLN A 319 17.38 2.20 -0.41
CA GLN A 319 16.73 3.49 -0.54
C GLN A 319 15.42 3.53 0.28
N ALA A 320 14.60 2.49 0.20
CA ALA A 320 13.35 2.40 0.98
C ALA A 320 13.63 2.40 2.49
N VAL A 321 14.67 1.70 2.95
CA VAL A 321 15.11 1.70 4.35
C VAL A 321 15.45 3.12 4.81
N ALA A 322 16.24 3.84 4.03
CA ALA A 322 16.67 5.20 4.36
C ALA A 322 15.49 6.20 4.39
N VAL A 323 14.66 6.21 3.34
CA VAL A 323 13.55 7.17 3.19
C VAL A 323 12.48 6.99 4.27
N ASN A 324 12.22 5.75 4.67
CA ASN A 324 11.21 5.44 5.67
C ASN A 324 11.74 5.39 7.11
N GLY A 325 13.05 5.33 7.32
CA GLY A 325 13.63 5.03 8.63
C GLY A 325 13.25 3.63 9.13
N ILE A 326 13.28 2.63 8.24
CA ILE A 326 12.92 1.24 8.57
C ILE A 326 13.90 0.71 9.61
N LYS A 327 13.36 0.23 10.74
CA LYS A 327 14.12 -0.37 11.84
C LYS A 327 14.29 -1.89 11.70
N GLY A 328 13.41 -2.50 10.94
CA GLY A 328 13.47 -3.92 10.60
C GLY A 328 12.55 -4.25 9.45
N ILE A 329 12.79 -5.38 8.79
CA ILE A 329 11.95 -5.85 7.68
C ILE A 329 11.18 -7.12 8.06
N ALA A 330 10.01 -7.27 7.46
CA ALA A 330 9.34 -8.55 7.35
C ALA A 330 9.65 -9.11 5.96
N LEU A 331 10.54 -10.09 5.90
CA LEU A 331 10.90 -10.75 4.64
C LEU A 331 9.87 -11.82 4.31
N THR A 332 9.29 -11.74 3.12
CA THR A 332 8.20 -12.61 2.68
C THR A 332 8.58 -13.44 1.45
N LYS A 333 7.85 -14.53 1.21
CA LYS A 333 8.00 -15.31 -0.03
C LYS A 333 9.38 -15.97 -0.20
N LEU A 334 10.07 -16.30 0.90
CA LEU A 334 11.36 -17.00 0.83
C LEU A 334 11.21 -18.38 0.16
N ASP A 335 10.12 -19.07 0.44
CA ASP A 335 9.72 -20.37 -0.09
C ASP A 335 9.64 -20.43 -1.63
N VAL A 336 9.43 -19.28 -2.27
CA VAL A 336 9.40 -19.19 -3.74
C VAL A 336 10.77 -19.46 -4.36
N LEU A 337 11.85 -19.19 -3.63
CA LEU A 337 13.23 -19.40 -4.10
C LEU A 337 13.73 -20.84 -3.90
N ASP A 338 12.98 -21.69 -3.20
CA ASP A 338 13.36 -23.10 -2.95
C ASP A 338 13.60 -23.85 -4.26
N GLY A 339 14.67 -24.61 -4.34
CA GLY A 339 15.02 -25.45 -5.48
C GLY A 339 15.82 -24.78 -6.58
N LEU A 340 16.07 -23.47 -6.48
CA LEU A 340 17.02 -22.80 -7.37
C LEU A 340 18.46 -23.24 -7.07
N ASP A 341 19.29 -23.41 -8.12
CA ASP A 341 20.72 -23.71 -7.96
C ASP A 341 21.51 -22.46 -7.58
N GLU A 342 21.14 -21.35 -8.18
CA GLU A 342 21.76 -20.03 -8.01
C GLU A 342 20.69 -18.97 -7.79
N ILE A 343 20.97 -18.00 -6.91
CA ILE A 343 20.13 -16.85 -6.63
C ILE A 343 20.97 -15.60 -6.81
N LYS A 344 20.48 -14.65 -7.61
CA LYS A 344 21.17 -13.38 -7.84
C LYS A 344 20.57 -12.26 -7.02
N VAL A 345 21.43 -11.42 -6.47
CA VAL A 345 21.07 -10.20 -5.74
C VAL A 345 21.69 -9.01 -6.42
N CYS A 346 20.90 -8.02 -6.77
CA CYS A 346 21.42 -6.78 -7.34
C CYS A 346 22.01 -5.91 -6.22
N THR A 347 23.30 -5.65 -6.28
CA THR A 347 24.07 -4.92 -5.26
C THR A 347 24.41 -3.49 -5.67
N GLY A 348 24.32 -3.18 -6.97
CA GLY A 348 24.60 -1.88 -7.57
C GLY A 348 24.05 -1.77 -8.98
N TYR A 349 24.19 -0.60 -9.58
CA TYR A 349 23.89 -0.40 -10.99
C TYR A 349 25.11 0.15 -11.74
N ARG A 350 25.12 -0.07 -13.05
CA ARG A 350 26.01 0.60 -13.98
C ARG A 350 25.19 1.54 -14.85
N LEU A 351 25.57 2.80 -14.91
CA LEU A 351 24.97 3.82 -15.78
C LEU A 351 26.07 4.43 -16.65
N ASP A 352 25.93 4.28 -17.97
CA ASP A 352 26.88 4.82 -18.97
C ASP A 352 28.35 4.45 -18.64
N GLY A 353 28.59 3.25 -18.08
CA GLY A 353 29.90 2.73 -17.69
C GLY A 353 30.30 2.97 -16.23
N GLU A 354 29.68 3.91 -15.54
CA GLU A 354 29.97 4.27 -14.16
C GLU A 354 29.13 3.47 -13.16
N MET A 355 29.74 3.04 -12.05
CA MET A 355 29.05 2.36 -10.96
C MET A 355 28.30 3.38 -10.10
N ILE A 356 27.01 3.10 -9.85
CA ILE A 356 26.14 3.88 -8.97
C ILE A 356 25.39 2.97 -7.98
N ASP A 357 25.06 3.51 -6.81
CA ASP A 357 24.40 2.82 -5.71
C ASP A 357 22.98 3.35 -5.43
N TYR A 358 22.38 4.01 -6.40
CA TYR A 358 21.04 4.58 -6.36
C TYR A 358 20.37 4.46 -7.73
N LEU A 359 19.02 4.48 -7.77
CA LEU A 359 18.26 4.58 -9.01
C LEU A 359 18.13 6.07 -9.40
N PRO A 360 18.59 6.48 -10.61
CA PRO A 360 18.44 7.86 -11.06
C PRO A 360 16.97 8.30 -11.14
N ALA A 361 16.69 9.58 -10.86
CA ALA A 361 15.34 10.10 -10.92
C ALA A 361 14.79 10.25 -12.35
N SER A 362 15.65 10.55 -13.34
CA SER A 362 15.20 10.78 -14.71
C SER A 362 14.86 9.47 -15.43
N GLN A 363 13.72 9.42 -16.13
CA GLN A 363 13.29 8.26 -16.91
C GLN A 363 14.35 7.80 -17.93
N GLY A 364 15.01 8.73 -18.62
CA GLY A 364 16.04 8.42 -19.59
C GLY A 364 17.25 7.72 -18.97
N ALA A 365 17.64 8.09 -17.75
CA ALA A 365 18.69 7.42 -17.02
C ALA A 365 18.22 6.06 -16.47
N GLN A 366 17.01 6.00 -15.92
CA GLN A 366 16.41 4.73 -15.44
C GLN A 366 16.33 3.66 -16.53
N ALA A 367 16.10 4.07 -17.78
CA ALA A 367 16.04 3.15 -18.92
C ALA A 367 17.41 2.60 -19.33
N ARG A 368 18.52 3.21 -18.89
CA ARG A 368 19.89 2.83 -19.25
C ARG A 368 20.64 2.15 -18.11
N VAL A 369 20.08 2.09 -16.89
CA VAL A 369 20.74 1.40 -15.80
C VAL A 369 20.82 -0.09 -16.07
N GLU A 370 21.98 -0.67 -15.83
CA GLU A 370 22.25 -2.11 -15.90
C GLU A 370 22.47 -2.63 -14.48
N PRO A 371 21.71 -3.65 -14.03
CA PRO A 371 21.90 -4.20 -12.69
C PRO A 371 23.22 -4.97 -12.59
N VAL A 372 23.94 -4.78 -11.51
CA VAL A 372 25.15 -5.53 -11.15
C VAL A 372 24.77 -6.56 -10.08
N TYR A 373 25.04 -7.81 -10.37
CA TYR A 373 24.62 -8.91 -9.53
C TYR A 373 25.77 -9.57 -8.81
N GLU A 374 25.52 -9.98 -7.57
CA GLU A 374 26.23 -11.06 -6.92
C GLU A 374 25.40 -12.34 -6.99
N THR A 375 26.09 -13.47 -7.20
CA THR A 375 25.46 -14.79 -7.30
C THR A 375 25.74 -15.56 -6.02
N LEU A 376 24.66 -16.03 -5.38
CA LEU A 376 24.70 -16.87 -4.20
C LEU A 376 24.31 -18.30 -4.59
N GLU A 377 24.85 -19.26 -3.86
CA GLU A 377 24.39 -20.65 -3.93
C GLU A 377 22.95 -20.75 -3.44
N GLY A 378 22.09 -21.38 -4.23
CA GLY A 378 20.73 -21.70 -3.84
C GLY A 378 20.63 -22.89 -2.88
N TRP A 379 19.43 -23.37 -2.62
CA TRP A 379 19.22 -24.50 -1.73
C TRP A 379 18.22 -25.52 -2.29
N LYS A 380 18.46 -26.79 -2.01
CA LYS A 380 17.62 -27.90 -2.46
C LYS A 380 16.54 -28.32 -1.48
N GLY A 381 16.67 -27.92 -0.20
CA GLY A 381 15.65 -28.13 0.82
C GLY A 381 14.46 -27.18 0.64
N THR A 382 13.46 -27.34 1.50
CA THR A 382 12.34 -26.40 1.55
C THR A 382 12.47 -25.45 2.73
N THR A 383 12.10 -24.22 2.51
CA THR A 383 11.90 -23.21 3.57
C THR A 383 10.43 -23.10 3.97
N ALA A 384 9.52 -23.69 3.18
CA ALA A 384 8.08 -23.63 3.41
C ALA A 384 7.70 -24.28 4.75
N GLY A 385 6.96 -23.53 5.56
CA GLY A 385 6.47 -24.01 6.87
C GLY A 385 7.51 -23.96 7.99
N ALA A 386 8.73 -23.45 7.76
CA ALA A 386 9.72 -23.26 8.81
C ALA A 386 9.23 -22.25 9.86
N ARG A 387 9.39 -22.59 11.14
CA ARG A 387 8.97 -21.78 12.30
C ARG A 387 10.12 -21.39 13.21
N SER A 388 11.32 -21.90 12.92
CA SER A 388 12.56 -21.52 13.58
C SER A 388 13.72 -21.43 12.58
N TRP A 389 14.78 -20.74 12.94
CA TRP A 389 16.00 -20.66 12.12
C TRP A 389 16.63 -22.04 11.86
N ASN A 390 16.48 -22.97 12.78
CA ASN A 390 17.03 -24.31 12.67
C ASN A 390 16.32 -25.18 11.61
N ASP A 391 15.10 -24.80 11.22
CA ASP A 391 14.33 -25.48 10.18
C ASP A 391 14.76 -25.09 8.77
N LEU A 392 15.57 -24.02 8.64
CA LEU A 392 15.97 -23.47 7.36
C LEU A 392 17.24 -24.11 6.81
N PRO A 393 17.34 -24.35 5.48
CA PRO A 393 18.61 -24.69 4.86
C PRO A 393 19.69 -23.63 5.12
N ALA A 394 20.94 -24.06 5.30
CA ALA A 394 22.04 -23.15 5.63
C ALA A 394 22.22 -22.02 4.58
N GLN A 395 22.05 -22.35 3.30
CA GLN A 395 22.15 -21.36 2.23
C GLN A 395 21.00 -20.34 2.28
N ALA A 396 19.80 -20.75 2.68
CA ALA A 396 18.68 -19.83 2.90
C ALA A 396 18.98 -18.85 4.05
N VAL A 397 19.58 -19.34 5.14
CA VAL A 397 20.04 -18.49 6.25
C VAL A 397 21.12 -17.51 5.77
N LYS A 398 22.10 -17.97 4.96
CA LYS A 398 23.14 -17.10 4.38
C LYS A 398 22.51 -16.01 3.48
N TYR A 399 21.55 -16.38 2.64
CA TYR A 399 20.82 -15.43 1.80
C TYR A 399 20.13 -14.33 2.62
N VAL A 400 19.41 -14.72 3.68
CA VAL A 400 18.73 -13.76 4.55
C VAL A 400 19.73 -12.82 5.23
N ARG A 401 20.83 -13.36 5.79
CA ARG A 401 21.88 -12.54 6.45
C ARG A 401 22.57 -11.60 5.48
N TYR A 402 22.81 -12.07 4.26
CA TYR A 402 23.40 -11.24 3.22
C TYR A 402 22.49 -10.05 2.81
N ILE A 403 21.17 -10.30 2.71
CA ILE A 403 20.22 -9.22 2.47
C ILE A 403 20.25 -8.19 3.62
N GLU A 404 20.23 -8.63 4.88
CA GLU A 404 20.31 -7.73 6.04
C GLU A 404 21.53 -6.81 5.96
N GLU A 405 22.70 -7.38 5.62
CA GLU A 405 23.94 -6.63 5.47
C GLU A 405 23.85 -5.59 4.33
N LEU A 406 23.36 -6.00 3.18
CA LEU A 406 23.26 -5.13 2.00
C LEU A 406 22.30 -3.96 2.19
N ILE A 407 21.17 -4.18 2.87
CA ILE A 407 20.15 -3.14 3.05
C ILE A 407 20.32 -2.32 4.33
N GLY A 408 21.15 -2.77 5.26
CA GLY A 408 21.40 -2.11 6.54
C GLY A 408 20.21 -2.16 7.51
N ALA A 409 19.35 -3.18 7.41
CA ALA A 409 18.21 -3.37 8.30
C ALA A 409 18.03 -4.87 8.64
N PRO A 410 17.77 -5.23 9.92
CA PRO A 410 17.59 -6.61 10.32
C PRO A 410 16.25 -7.18 9.88
N VAL A 411 16.15 -8.50 9.71
CA VAL A 411 14.90 -9.20 9.54
C VAL A 411 14.22 -9.36 10.91
N ALA A 412 13.15 -8.61 11.14
CA ALA A 412 12.32 -8.70 12.34
C ALA A 412 11.33 -9.86 12.28
N LEU A 413 10.80 -10.14 11.08
CA LEU A 413 9.91 -11.27 10.81
C LEU A 413 10.32 -11.96 9.51
N LEU A 414 10.30 -13.28 9.48
CA LEU A 414 10.52 -14.07 8.27
C LEU A 414 9.29 -14.93 7.99
N SER A 415 8.60 -14.64 6.89
CA SER A 415 7.43 -15.40 6.43
C SER A 415 7.87 -16.49 5.47
N THR A 416 7.61 -17.74 5.82
CA THR A 416 8.08 -18.95 5.13
C THR A 416 7.01 -19.65 4.31
N SER A 417 5.74 -19.23 4.40
CA SER A 417 4.63 -19.71 3.57
C SER A 417 3.47 -18.70 3.59
N PRO A 418 2.40 -18.91 2.81
CA PRO A 418 1.18 -18.10 2.91
C PRO A 418 0.45 -18.23 4.24
N GLU A 419 0.61 -19.35 4.95
CA GLU A 419 -0.04 -19.61 6.23
C GLU A 419 0.44 -18.66 7.32
N ARG A 420 -0.50 -18.18 8.15
CA ARG A 420 -0.24 -17.18 9.17
C ARG A 420 0.84 -17.62 10.18
N ASP A 421 0.75 -18.85 10.64
CA ASP A 421 1.62 -19.39 11.70
C ASP A 421 3.04 -19.73 11.20
N ASP A 422 3.23 -19.77 9.88
CA ASP A 422 4.53 -20.03 9.27
C ASP A 422 5.32 -18.72 9.16
N THR A 423 5.62 -18.17 10.34
CA THR A 423 6.38 -16.93 10.51
C THR A 423 7.37 -17.07 11.64
N ILE A 424 8.64 -16.82 11.37
CA ILE A 424 9.70 -16.75 12.38
C ILE A 424 9.73 -15.32 12.91
N LEU A 425 9.39 -15.13 14.18
CA LEU A 425 9.48 -13.84 14.87
C LEU A 425 10.90 -13.71 15.46
N VAL A 426 11.63 -12.69 15.02
CA VAL A 426 12.97 -12.35 15.53
C VAL A 426 12.89 -11.17 16.50
N THR A 427 12.14 -10.14 16.14
CA THR A 427 11.92 -8.96 16.99
C THR A 427 10.45 -8.56 16.93
N ASP A 428 9.83 -8.39 18.08
CA ASP A 428 8.44 -7.91 18.15
C ASP A 428 8.42 -6.38 17.98
N PRO A 429 7.83 -5.84 16.91
CA PRO A 429 7.81 -4.40 16.64
C PRO A 429 7.08 -3.58 17.71
N PHE A 430 6.23 -4.17 18.54
CA PHE A 430 5.52 -3.49 19.61
C PHE A 430 6.26 -3.46 20.96
N GLN A 431 7.39 -4.18 21.08
CA GLN A 431 8.15 -4.27 22.33
C GLN A 431 9.31 -3.26 22.42
N ASP A 432 9.51 -2.44 21.41
CA ASP A 432 10.60 -1.46 21.33
C ASP A 432 10.38 -0.19 22.23
#